data_195c5bf34f76d42717f2d426aa4e3194
#
_entry.id   195c5bf34f76d42717f2d426aa4e3194
#
_cell.length_a   1.000
_cell.length_b   1.000
_cell.length_c   1.000
_cell.angle_alpha   90.00
_cell.angle_beta   90.00
_cell.angle_gamma   90.00
#
_symmetry.space_group_name_H-M   'P 1'
#
loop_
_entity.id
_entity.type
_entity.pdbx_description
1 polymer ?
#
loop_
_entity_poly.entity_id
_entity_poly.type
_entity_poly.pdbx_seq_one_letter_code
_entity_poly.pdbx_strand_id
1 'polypeptide(L)'
;MQNSCPCGGFLYSSCCAPLHRGERQAATAEQLMRSRYSAYALGEVEYLLQTQPSPVPLARRRRELAASIGQLRWQRLQILAVTDGGPHDLSGTVTFEAHYDAAGQRGVMRECSLFGRAGNSLDCGWLYLEALELA
;
A
#
# COMPACT_ATOMS: atom_id res chain seq x y z
N MET A 1 -0.25 -10.92 -23.16
CA MET A 1 -1.44 -10.47 -22.43
C MET A 1 -1.04 -9.52 -21.32
N GLN A 2 -1.80 -8.45 -21.16
CA GLN A 2 -1.52 -7.50 -20.13
C GLN A 2 -2.40 -7.79 -18.92
N ASN A 3 -1.80 -7.69 -17.74
CA ASN A 3 -2.48 -8.01 -16.50
C ASN A 3 -3.15 -6.79 -15.89
N SER A 4 -4.35 -6.97 -15.36
CA SER A 4 -5.01 -5.96 -14.56
C SER A 4 -4.20 -5.69 -13.30
N CYS A 5 -4.25 -4.45 -12.79
CA CYS A 5 -3.57 -4.14 -11.55
C CYS A 5 -4.34 -4.73 -10.37
N PRO A 6 -3.63 -5.38 -9.41
CA PRO A 6 -4.30 -5.91 -8.22
C PRO A 6 -5.09 -4.88 -7.43
N CYS A 7 -4.71 -3.60 -7.49
CA CYS A 7 -5.39 -2.54 -6.75
C CYS A 7 -6.77 -2.17 -7.31
N GLY A 8 -7.17 -2.77 -8.43
CA GLY A 8 -8.43 -2.45 -9.13
C GLY A 8 -8.25 -1.51 -10.30
N GLY A 9 -7.02 -1.08 -10.58
CA GLY A 9 -6.71 -0.27 -11.74
C GLY A 9 -6.76 -1.09 -13.02
N PHE A 10 -6.69 -0.41 -14.17
CA PHE A 10 -6.87 -1.07 -15.45
C PHE A 10 -5.71 -1.99 -15.82
N LEU A 11 -4.51 -1.43 -15.99
CA LEU A 11 -3.33 -2.20 -16.34
C LEU A 11 -2.24 -1.99 -15.31
N TYR A 12 -1.65 -3.07 -14.83
CA TYR A 12 -0.56 -2.97 -13.86
C TYR A 12 0.61 -2.15 -14.42
N SER A 13 0.97 -2.35 -15.68
CA SER A 13 2.12 -1.67 -16.28
C SER A 13 2.01 -0.15 -16.31
N SER A 14 0.79 0.40 -16.28
CA SER A 14 0.57 1.84 -16.25
C SER A 14 -0.04 2.32 -14.93
N CYS A 15 -0.24 1.44 -13.98
CA CYS A 15 -0.85 1.75 -12.68
C CYS A 15 0.19 1.70 -11.57
N CYS A 16 0.34 0.56 -10.91
CA CYS A 16 1.25 0.44 -9.77
C CYS A 16 2.69 0.09 -10.16
N ALA A 17 2.93 -0.47 -11.34
CA ALA A 17 4.27 -0.86 -11.74
C ALA A 17 5.28 0.30 -11.75
N PRO A 18 4.94 1.49 -12.31
CA PRO A 18 5.89 2.61 -12.27
C PRO A 18 6.26 3.03 -10.85
N LEU A 19 5.32 2.91 -9.91
CA LEU A 19 5.58 3.20 -8.50
C LEU A 19 6.51 2.16 -7.89
N HIS A 20 6.23 0.87 -8.15
CA HIS A 20 7.05 -0.23 -7.64
C HIS A 20 8.48 -0.17 -8.16
N ARG A 21 8.66 0.31 -9.39
CA ARG A 21 9.98 0.43 -10.02
C ARG A 21 10.74 1.70 -9.64
N GLY A 22 10.11 2.60 -8.89
CA GLY A 22 10.72 3.87 -8.52
C GLY A 22 10.76 4.89 -9.66
N GLU A 23 10.01 4.65 -10.73
CA GLU A 23 9.95 5.57 -11.88
C GLU A 23 9.05 6.76 -11.61
N ARG A 24 8.14 6.62 -10.65
CA ARG A 24 7.18 7.66 -10.28
C ARG A 24 6.82 7.51 -8.81
N GLN A 25 6.58 8.62 -8.14
CA GLN A 25 6.09 8.61 -6.76
C GLN A 25 4.57 8.73 -6.76
N ALA A 26 3.94 8.16 -5.73
CA ALA A 26 2.49 8.32 -5.54
C ALA A 26 2.17 9.80 -5.37
N ALA A 27 1.18 10.28 -6.11
CA ALA A 27 0.76 11.68 -6.04
C ALA A 27 -0.17 11.95 -4.86
N THR A 28 -0.87 10.93 -4.38
CA THR A 28 -1.86 11.04 -3.32
C THR A 28 -1.73 9.88 -2.34
N ALA A 29 -2.32 10.07 -1.14
CA ALA A 29 -2.37 8.99 -0.14
C ALA A 29 -3.11 7.78 -0.69
N GLU A 30 -4.21 7.99 -1.42
CA GLU A 30 -4.94 6.88 -2.02
C GLU A 30 -4.08 6.10 -3.02
N GLN A 31 -3.31 6.79 -3.84
CA GLN A 31 -2.43 6.12 -4.79
C GLN A 31 -1.36 5.31 -4.06
N LEU A 32 -0.83 5.82 -2.96
CA LEU A 32 0.11 5.05 -2.16
C LEU A 32 -0.56 3.81 -1.57
N MET A 33 -1.78 3.95 -1.03
CA MET A 33 -2.51 2.81 -0.49
C MET A 33 -2.69 1.72 -1.54
N ARG A 34 -3.15 2.10 -2.73
CA ARG A 34 -3.37 1.15 -3.82
C ARG A 34 -2.08 0.45 -4.23
N SER A 35 -0.98 1.21 -4.31
CA SER A 35 0.31 0.62 -4.71
C SER A 35 0.89 -0.30 -3.64
N ARG A 36 0.65 -0.01 -2.36
CA ARG A 36 1.08 -0.90 -1.29
C ARG A 36 0.26 -2.21 -1.28
N TYR A 37 -1.05 -2.12 -1.52
CA TYR A 37 -1.87 -3.32 -1.68
C TYR A 37 -1.35 -4.21 -2.82
N SER A 38 -1.09 -3.61 -3.98
CA SER A 38 -0.51 -4.34 -5.10
C SER A 38 0.84 -4.94 -4.76
N ALA A 39 1.64 -4.24 -3.96
CA ALA A 39 2.94 -4.72 -3.53
C ALA A 39 2.82 -5.97 -2.65
N TYR A 40 1.84 -6.01 -1.75
CA TYR A 40 1.57 -7.22 -0.97
C TYR A 40 1.12 -8.36 -1.87
N ALA A 41 0.26 -8.06 -2.84
CA ALA A 41 -0.27 -9.09 -3.75
C ALA A 41 0.82 -9.66 -4.66
N LEU A 42 1.79 -8.86 -5.05
CA LEU A 42 2.83 -9.26 -6.01
C LEU A 42 4.19 -9.56 -5.38
N GLY A 43 4.34 -9.34 -4.07
CA GLY A 43 5.59 -9.64 -3.39
C GLY A 43 6.67 -8.57 -3.54
N GLU A 44 6.29 -7.32 -3.71
CA GLU A 44 7.23 -6.20 -3.86
C GLU A 44 7.72 -5.73 -2.50
N VAL A 45 8.59 -6.53 -1.88
CA VAL A 45 9.08 -6.31 -0.51
C VAL A 45 9.77 -4.96 -0.34
N GLU A 46 10.67 -4.61 -1.26
CA GLU A 46 11.44 -3.37 -1.13
C GLU A 46 10.54 -2.14 -1.16
N TYR A 47 9.52 -2.15 -2.00
CA TYR A 47 8.57 -1.04 -2.06
C TYR A 47 7.83 -0.85 -0.73
N LEU A 48 7.43 -1.95 -0.11
CA LEU A 48 6.75 -1.90 1.19
C LEU A 48 7.67 -1.35 2.27
N LEU A 49 8.94 -1.75 2.25
CA LEU A 49 9.94 -1.26 3.21
C LEU A 49 10.20 0.24 3.02
N GLN A 50 10.32 0.70 1.78
CA GLN A 50 10.61 2.09 1.46
C GLN A 50 9.47 3.04 1.81
N THR A 51 8.23 2.54 1.79
CA THR A 51 7.05 3.38 1.97
C THR A 51 6.46 3.32 3.38
N GLN A 52 7.13 2.66 4.32
CA GLN A 52 6.71 2.61 5.72
C GLN A 52 7.92 2.75 6.64
N PRO A 53 8.05 3.88 7.37
CA PRO A 53 9.13 4.03 8.34
C PRO A 53 8.94 3.11 9.54
N SER A 54 10.04 2.65 10.12
CA SER A 54 10.01 1.81 11.30
C SER A 54 11.36 1.87 12.01
N PRO A 55 11.39 1.78 13.36
CA PRO A 55 12.65 1.72 14.10
C PRO A 55 13.31 0.32 14.04
N VAL A 56 12.59 -0.69 13.55
CA VAL A 56 13.13 -2.05 13.45
C VAL A 56 14.22 -2.09 12.36
N PRO A 57 15.36 -2.77 12.61
CA PRO A 57 16.42 -2.86 11.61
C PRO A 57 15.90 -3.39 10.27
N LEU A 58 16.37 -2.78 9.18
CA LEU A 58 15.89 -3.06 7.83
C LEU A 58 16.03 -4.54 7.46
N ALA A 59 17.16 -5.16 7.79
CA ALA A 59 17.39 -6.56 7.47
C ALA A 59 16.36 -7.48 8.14
N ARG A 60 15.99 -7.17 9.39
CA ARG A 60 14.99 -7.93 10.12
C ARG A 60 13.60 -7.75 9.51
N ARG A 61 13.24 -6.50 9.19
CA ARG A 61 11.97 -6.21 8.54
C ARG A 61 11.83 -6.93 7.21
N ARG A 62 12.92 -6.94 6.43
CA ARG A 62 12.93 -7.63 5.13
C ARG A 62 12.67 -9.12 5.29
N ARG A 63 13.32 -9.77 6.26
CA ARG A 63 13.12 -11.20 6.51
C ARG A 63 11.69 -11.50 6.94
N GLU A 64 11.18 -10.73 7.90
CA GLU A 64 9.83 -10.93 8.43
C GLU A 64 8.77 -10.72 7.35
N LEU A 65 8.91 -9.67 6.57
CA LEU A 65 7.97 -9.36 5.50
C LEU A 65 8.01 -10.40 4.40
N ALA A 66 9.20 -10.82 3.98
CA ALA A 66 9.35 -11.85 2.96
C ALA A 66 8.74 -13.18 3.42
N ALA A 67 8.85 -13.50 4.71
CA ALA A 67 8.26 -14.73 5.25
C ALA A 67 6.74 -14.65 5.32
N SER A 68 6.16 -13.47 5.52
CA SER A 68 4.71 -13.31 5.65
C SER A 68 3.98 -13.15 4.32
N ILE A 69 4.67 -12.61 3.30
CA ILE A 69 4.09 -12.43 1.97
C ILE A 69 3.76 -13.81 1.39
N GLY A 70 2.57 -13.93 0.83
CA GLY A 70 2.11 -15.18 0.26
C GLY A 70 1.27 -16.03 1.20
N GLN A 71 1.23 -15.71 2.48
CA GLN A 71 0.34 -16.42 3.43
C GLN A 71 -1.13 -16.09 3.18
N LEU A 72 -1.39 -14.91 2.62
CA LEU A 72 -2.73 -14.49 2.23
C LEU A 72 -2.77 -14.29 0.72
N ARG A 73 -3.86 -14.72 0.11
CA ARG A 73 -4.11 -14.47 -1.31
C ARG A 73 -5.08 -13.31 -1.42
N TRP A 74 -4.57 -12.15 -1.80
CA TRP A 74 -5.38 -10.94 -1.91
C TRP A 74 -6.28 -11.03 -3.13
N GLN A 75 -7.59 -10.78 -2.91
CA GLN A 75 -8.60 -10.93 -3.96
C GLN A 75 -9.02 -9.59 -4.53
N ARG A 76 -9.26 -8.61 -3.67
CA ARG A 76 -9.71 -7.32 -4.15
C ARG A 76 -9.56 -6.25 -3.08
N LEU A 77 -9.38 -5.01 -3.53
CA LEU A 77 -9.30 -3.83 -2.68
C LEU A 77 -10.50 -2.95 -2.95
N GLN A 78 -11.14 -2.46 -1.89
CA GLN A 78 -12.24 -1.51 -1.98
C GLN A 78 -11.92 -0.30 -1.12
N ILE A 79 -11.81 0.86 -1.75
CA ILE A 79 -11.60 2.13 -1.04
C ILE A 79 -12.96 2.62 -0.58
N LEU A 80 -13.14 2.84 0.73
CA LEU A 80 -14.41 3.27 1.30
C LEU A 80 -14.48 4.77 1.52
N ALA A 81 -13.37 5.39 1.96
CA ALA A 81 -13.34 6.82 2.24
C ALA A 81 -11.93 7.35 2.15
N VAL A 82 -11.80 8.58 1.69
CA VAL A 82 -10.53 9.29 1.63
C VAL A 82 -10.75 10.67 2.24
N THR A 83 -9.89 11.05 3.20
CA THR A 83 -9.93 12.37 3.81
C THR A 83 -8.57 13.03 3.62
N ASP A 84 -8.54 14.19 2.97
CA ASP A 84 -7.31 14.88 2.60
C ASP A 84 -6.39 13.96 1.78
N GLY A 85 -5.08 14.12 1.86
CA GLY A 85 -4.14 13.25 1.16
C GLY A 85 -4.00 13.55 -0.31
N GLY A 86 -4.43 14.72 -0.77
CA GLY A 86 -4.28 15.14 -2.16
C GLY A 86 -2.88 15.62 -2.49
N PRO A 87 -2.64 16.02 -3.75
CA PRO A 87 -1.30 16.40 -4.20
C PRO A 87 -0.68 17.56 -3.44
N HIS A 88 -1.49 18.39 -2.79
CA HIS A 88 -1.03 19.56 -2.05
C HIS A 88 -1.19 19.43 -0.55
N ASP A 89 -1.47 18.23 -0.05
CA ASP A 89 -1.65 17.97 1.37
C ASP A 89 -0.42 17.31 1.97
N LEU A 90 -0.17 17.54 3.26
CA LEU A 90 0.92 16.92 4.00
C LEU A 90 0.53 15.60 4.63
N SER A 91 -0.77 15.37 4.82
CA SER A 91 -1.27 14.14 5.42
C SER A 91 -2.66 13.82 4.91
N GLY A 92 -3.10 12.62 5.16
CA GLY A 92 -4.44 12.19 4.81
C GLY A 92 -4.72 10.80 5.32
N THR A 93 -6.00 10.41 5.29
CA THR A 93 -6.41 9.06 5.70
C THR A 93 -7.13 8.36 4.57
N VAL A 94 -6.99 7.05 4.53
CA VAL A 94 -7.71 6.19 3.57
C VAL A 94 -8.31 5.05 4.36
N THR A 95 -9.62 4.89 4.25
CA THR A 95 -10.34 3.77 4.83
C THR A 95 -10.66 2.78 3.71
N PHE A 96 -10.34 1.51 3.92
CA PHE A 96 -10.49 0.51 2.87
C PHE A 96 -10.84 -0.83 3.44
N GLU A 97 -11.33 -1.72 2.57
CA GLU A 97 -11.48 -3.14 2.83
C GLU A 97 -10.59 -3.91 1.86
N ALA A 98 -9.79 -4.82 2.39
CA ALA A 98 -8.97 -5.71 1.59
C ALA A 98 -9.50 -7.14 1.78
N HIS A 99 -9.93 -7.74 0.70
CA HIS A 99 -10.51 -9.09 0.71
C HIS A 99 -9.41 -10.10 0.39
N TYR A 100 -9.37 -11.18 1.16
CA TYR A 100 -8.32 -12.18 1.01
C TYR A 100 -8.84 -13.59 1.22
N ASP A 101 -8.03 -14.55 0.80
CA ASP A 101 -8.22 -15.97 1.04
C ASP A 101 -7.01 -16.48 1.81
N ALA A 102 -7.25 -17.10 2.96
CA ALA A 102 -6.19 -17.69 3.79
C ALA A 102 -6.50 -19.18 3.92
N ALA A 103 -5.72 -20.02 3.24
CA ALA A 103 -5.86 -21.47 3.29
C ALA A 103 -7.31 -21.94 3.00
N GLY A 104 -7.94 -21.34 2.00
CA GLY A 104 -9.30 -21.69 1.59
C GLY A 104 -10.41 -20.96 2.33
N GLN A 105 -10.06 -20.14 3.32
CA GLN A 105 -11.05 -19.35 4.05
C GLN A 105 -10.99 -17.89 3.64
N ARG A 106 -12.13 -17.34 3.27
CA ARG A 106 -12.24 -15.94 2.88
C ARG A 106 -12.30 -15.04 4.11
N GLY A 107 -11.64 -13.90 4.03
CA GLY A 107 -11.68 -12.90 5.06
C GLY A 107 -11.65 -11.50 4.50
N VAL A 108 -11.97 -10.53 5.34
CA VAL A 108 -11.95 -9.11 5.01
C VAL A 108 -11.21 -8.38 6.11
N MET A 109 -10.20 -7.58 5.70
CA MET A 109 -9.53 -6.68 6.63
C MET A 109 -10.01 -5.26 6.32
N ARG A 110 -10.50 -4.56 7.34
CA ARG A 110 -10.89 -3.17 7.21
C ARG A 110 -9.97 -2.31 8.05
N GLU A 111 -9.45 -1.26 7.47
CA GLU A 111 -8.50 -0.38 8.14
C GLU A 111 -8.73 1.06 7.72
N CYS A 112 -8.55 1.99 8.67
CA CYS A 112 -8.38 3.39 8.39
C CYS A 112 -6.91 3.72 8.63
N SER A 113 -6.19 4.05 7.56
CA SER A 113 -4.75 4.25 7.60
C SER A 113 -4.39 5.72 7.51
N LEU A 114 -3.38 6.12 8.28
CA LEU A 114 -2.82 7.46 8.22
C LEU A 114 -1.59 7.47 7.32
N PHE A 115 -1.56 8.43 6.41
CA PHE A 115 -0.44 8.67 5.50
C PHE A 115 0.10 10.08 5.69
N GLY A 116 1.39 10.26 5.49
CA GLY A 116 2.03 11.57 5.57
C GLY A 116 3.19 11.67 4.59
N ARG A 117 3.68 12.89 4.40
CA ARG A 117 4.84 13.13 3.55
C ARG A 117 6.12 12.89 4.35
N ALA A 118 7.11 12.29 3.70
CA ALA A 118 8.44 12.15 4.29
C ALA A 118 8.96 13.54 4.67
N GLY A 119 9.52 13.67 5.87
CA GLY A 119 10.04 14.96 6.34
C GLY A 119 8.98 16.04 6.48
N ASN A 120 7.70 15.70 6.43
CA ASN A 120 6.59 16.65 6.50
C ASN A 120 6.69 17.76 5.45
N SER A 121 7.10 17.40 4.23
CA SER A 121 7.34 18.32 3.12
C SER A 121 6.57 17.90 1.87
N LEU A 122 5.95 18.88 1.19
CA LEU A 122 5.23 18.63 -0.06
C LEU A 122 6.14 18.14 -1.19
N ASP A 123 7.44 18.38 -1.07
CA ASP A 123 8.41 17.92 -2.08
C ASP A 123 8.81 16.46 -1.91
N CYS A 124 8.38 15.83 -0.82
CA CYS A 124 8.73 14.44 -0.52
C CYS A 124 7.56 13.51 -0.76
N GLY A 125 7.88 12.21 -0.92
CA GLY A 125 6.88 11.21 -1.23
C GLY A 125 6.00 10.84 -0.03
N TRP A 126 4.90 10.17 -0.33
CA TRP A 126 3.97 9.68 0.68
C TRP A 126 4.51 8.44 1.40
N LEU A 127 4.20 8.35 2.69
CA LEU A 127 4.53 7.20 3.54
C LEU A 127 3.29 6.71 4.27
N TYR A 128 3.22 5.40 4.46
CA TYR A 128 2.25 4.80 5.38
C TYR A 128 2.79 4.97 6.80
N LEU A 129 2.01 5.59 7.69
CA LEU A 129 2.46 5.87 9.04
C LEU A 129 1.90 4.90 10.07
N GLU A 130 0.57 4.71 10.10
CA GLU A 130 -0.04 3.81 11.07
C GLU A 130 -1.49 3.50 10.73
N ALA A 131 -1.98 2.42 11.33
CA ALA A 131 -3.41 2.11 11.30
C ALA A 131 -4.08 2.87 12.44
N LEU A 132 -5.10 3.68 12.12
CA LEU A 132 -5.88 4.41 13.12
C LEU A 132 -7.00 3.54 13.68
N GLU A 133 -7.61 2.70 12.83
CA GLU A 133 -8.65 1.76 13.19
C GLU A 133 -8.51 0.48 12.40
N LEU A 134 -8.72 -0.65 13.09
CA LEU A 134 -8.78 -1.97 12.47
C LEU A 134 -10.10 -2.63 12.89
N ALA A 135 -10.74 -3.31 11.93
CA ALA A 135 -11.95 -4.05 12.22
C ALA A 135 -11.91 -5.45 11.60
#